data_4e2f54cc7a00c13f9e4ac114952b5c39
#
_entry.id   4e2f54cc7a00c13f9e4ac114952b5c39
#
_cell.length_a   1.000
_cell.length_b   1.000
_cell.length_c   1.000
_cell.angle_alpha   90.00
_cell.angle_beta   90.00
_cell.angle_gamma   90.00
#
_symmetry.space_group_name_H-M   'P 1'
#
loop_
_entity.id
_entity.type
_entity.pdbx_description
1 polymer ?
#
loop_
_entity_poly.entity_id
_entity_poly.type
_entity_poly.pdbx_seq_one_letter_code
_entity_poly.pdbx_strand_id
1 'polypeptide(L)'
;MLLVSTYVAASDIEGVGVFAAAPIRKGELIWQLNTDFDRLIPAGRYDAMPSSMQELIDRYAYPSPDKPGYLVYEVDNGRFMNHSDTPNTDFSAYGGGRATRDIAAGEELTCSYHEFYEGFELVPGPEAATAGR
;
A
#
# COMPACT_ATOMS: atom_id res chain seq x y z
N MET A 1 -6.41 1.42 -5.80
CA MET A 1 -6.39 2.90 -5.92
C MET A 1 -7.26 3.52 -4.82
N LEU A 2 -6.80 4.58 -4.22
CA LEU A 2 -7.55 5.27 -3.18
C LEU A 2 -8.76 5.99 -3.76
N LEU A 3 -9.89 5.89 -3.06
CA LEU A 3 -11.18 6.49 -3.45
C LEU A 3 -11.48 7.76 -2.66
N VAL A 4 -10.60 8.15 -1.75
CA VAL A 4 -10.73 9.34 -0.91
C VAL A 4 -9.59 10.30 -1.17
N SER A 5 -9.80 11.58 -0.87
CA SER A 5 -8.75 12.60 -1.04
C SER A 5 -7.64 12.41 -0.03
N THR A 6 -6.41 12.35 -0.52
CA THR A 6 -5.22 12.13 0.29
C THR A 6 -4.08 13.04 -0.16
N TYR A 7 -3.07 13.15 0.69
CA TYR A 7 -1.80 13.78 0.34
C TYR A 7 -0.65 12.98 0.94
N VAL A 8 0.54 13.18 0.41
CA VAL A 8 1.76 12.53 0.88
C VAL A 8 2.56 13.55 1.68
N ALA A 9 3.04 13.13 2.84
CA ALA A 9 3.85 13.96 3.72
C ALA A 9 4.79 13.09 4.55
N ALA A 10 5.71 13.72 5.28
CA ALA A 10 6.60 12.99 6.21
C ALA A 10 5.77 12.21 7.23
N SER A 11 6.16 10.97 7.47
CA SER A 11 5.48 10.06 8.39
C SER A 11 6.27 9.88 9.68
N ASP A 12 5.56 9.77 10.80
CA ASP A 12 6.18 9.39 12.08
C ASP A 12 6.57 7.91 12.10
N ILE A 13 6.02 7.11 11.18
CA ILE A 13 6.33 5.68 11.09
C ILE A 13 7.64 5.48 10.33
N GLU A 14 7.67 5.92 9.08
CA GLU A 14 8.83 5.77 8.21
C GLU A 14 8.68 6.67 6.98
N GLY A 15 9.76 7.36 6.60
CA GLY A 15 9.85 8.13 5.36
C GLY A 15 8.64 9.03 5.13
N VAL A 16 7.93 8.78 4.04
CA VAL A 16 6.66 9.44 3.74
C VAL A 16 5.49 8.50 4.01
N GLY A 17 4.32 9.07 4.19
CA GLY A 17 3.09 8.33 4.36
C GLY A 17 1.94 9.01 3.64
N VAL A 18 0.78 8.40 3.71
CA VAL A 18 -0.46 8.88 3.10
C VAL A 18 -1.37 9.43 4.20
N PHE A 19 -1.84 10.64 4.01
CA PHE A 19 -2.66 11.34 5.00
C PHE A 19 -4.03 11.68 4.43
N ALA A 20 -5.06 11.57 5.25
CA ALA A 20 -6.41 11.96 4.86
C ALA A 20 -6.48 13.47 4.65
N ALA A 21 -6.96 13.92 3.48
CA ALA A 21 -7.15 15.34 3.20
C ALA A 21 -8.50 15.85 3.72
N ALA A 22 -9.43 14.94 4.03
CA ALA A 22 -10.75 15.25 4.58
C ALA A 22 -11.14 14.13 5.55
N PRO A 23 -12.13 14.36 6.43
CA PRO A 23 -12.59 13.32 7.35
C PRO A 23 -13.12 12.09 6.61
N ILE A 24 -12.82 10.92 7.13
CA ILE A 24 -13.29 9.63 6.62
C ILE A 24 -14.11 8.97 7.72
N ARG A 25 -15.25 8.39 7.38
CA ARG A 25 -16.11 7.72 8.35
C ARG A 25 -15.76 6.25 8.49
N LYS A 26 -15.93 5.72 9.69
CA LYS A 26 -15.83 4.30 9.96
C LYS A 26 -16.67 3.50 8.95
N GLY A 27 -16.07 2.48 8.35
CA GLY A 27 -16.71 1.60 7.38
C GLY A 27 -16.73 2.12 5.94
N GLU A 28 -16.28 3.34 5.71
CA GLU A 28 -16.22 3.91 4.37
C GLU A 28 -15.25 3.12 3.50
N LEU A 29 -15.65 2.82 2.26
CA LEU A 29 -14.78 2.21 1.26
C LEU A 29 -13.77 3.26 0.81
N ILE A 30 -12.50 3.02 1.10
CA ILE A 30 -11.43 3.99 0.83
C ILE A 30 -10.49 3.56 -0.28
N TRP A 31 -10.49 2.27 -0.63
CA TRP A 31 -9.58 1.74 -1.64
C TRP A 31 -10.25 0.60 -2.40
N GLN A 32 -9.97 0.54 -3.67
CA GLN A 32 -10.37 -0.56 -4.53
C GLN A 32 -9.37 -0.71 -5.67
N LEU A 33 -9.01 -1.95 -6.02
CA LEU A 33 -8.15 -2.19 -7.18
C LEU A 33 -8.86 -1.66 -8.44
N ASN A 34 -8.16 -0.86 -9.20
CA ASN A 34 -8.66 -0.28 -10.44
C ASN A 34 -7.68 -0.58 -11.57
N THR A 35 -8.01 -1.54 -12.42
CA THR A 35 -7.10 -2.00 -13.47
C THR A 35 -6.96 -1.02 -14.63
N ASP A 36 -7.72 0.07 -14.65
CA ASP A 36 -7.48 1.16 -15.59
C ASP A 36 -6.27 2.00 -15.18
N PHE A 37 -5.94 2.01 -13.89
CA PHE A 37 -4.83 2.78 -13.33
C PHE A 37 -3.76 1.89 -12.73
N ASP A 38 -4.13 0.99 -11.81
CA ASP A 38 -3.17 0.09 -11.16
C ASP A 38 -2.66 -0.94 -12.16
N ARG A 39 -1.37 -1.30 -12.04
CA ARG A 39 -0.75 -2.24 -12.96
C ARG A 39 -0.69 -3.63 -12.36
N LEU A 40 -1.10 -4.60 -13.16
CA LEU A 40 -0.85 -6.01 -12.88
C LEU A 40 0.31 -6.45 -13.78
N ILE A 41 1.43 -6.79 -13.14
CA ILE A 41 2.68 -7.10 -13.84
C ILE A 41 2.94 -8.59 -13.70
N PRO A 42 3.12 -9.36 -14.80
CA PRO A 42 3.52 -10.76 -14.67
C PRO A 42 4.83 -10.88 -13.89
N ALA A 43 4.82 -11.65 -12.80
CA ALA A 43 5.99 -11.81 -11.94
C ALA A 43 7.20 -12.38 -12.69
N GLY A 44 6.95 -13.22 -13.69
CA GLY A 44 8.01 -13.81 -14.51
C GLY A 44 8.82 -12.80 -15.31
N ARG A 45 8.38 -11.56 -15.43
CA ARG A 45 9.13 -10.52 -16.13
C ARG A 45 10.22 -9.88 -15.28
N TYR A 46 10.20 -10.10 -13.97
CA TYR A 46 11.10 -9.43 -13.03
C TYR A 46 12.57 -9.62 -13.39
N ASP A 47 12.99 -10.85 -13.64
CA ASP A 47 14.41 -11.16 -13.88
C ASP A 47 14.97 -10.51 -15.15
N ALA A 48 14.11 -10.18 -16.12
CA ALA A 48 14.50 -9.53 -17.36
C ALA A 48 14.46 -8.00 -17.26
N MET A 49 14.02 -7.44 -16.14
CA MET A 49 13.94 -5.99 -15.96
C MET A 49 15.30 -5.38 -15.66
N PRO A 50 15.56 -4.14 -16.12
CA PRO A 50 16.70 -3.36 -15.65
C PRO A 50 16.66 -3.19 -14.13
N SER A 51 17.83 -3.06 -13.49
CA SER A 51 17.93 -2.95 -12.04
C SER A 51 17.10 -1.80 -11.46
N SER A 52 16.99 -0.68 -12.16
CA SER A 52 16.18 0.46 -11.72
C SER A 52 14.69 0.12 -11.64
N MET A 53 14.20 -0.72 -12.54
CA MET A 53 12.82 -1.20 -12.51
C MET A 53 12.61 -2.23 -11.40
N GLN A 54 13.58 -3.11 -11.20
CA GLN A 54 13.53 -4.07 -10.09
C GLN A 54 13.48 -3.37 -8.74
N GLU A 55 14.21 -2.27 -8.58
CA GLU A 55 14.15 -1.46 -7.36
C GLU A 55 12.75 -0.91 -7.10
N LEU A 56 12.05 -0.44 -8.13
CA LEU A 56 10.67 0.04 -8.00
C LEU A 56 9.72 -1.11 -7.62
N ILE A 57 9.89 -2.26 -8.26
CA ILE A 57 9.08 -3.45 -7.95
C ILE A 57 9.30 -3.88 -6.51
N ASP A 58 10.56 -4.00 -6.10
CA ASP A 58 10.92 -4.43 -4.74
C ASP A 58 10.33 -3.50 -3.69
N ARG A 59 10.25 -2.21 -4.00
CA ARG A 59 9.81 -1.20 -3.05
C ARG A 59 8.29 -1.06 -2.96
N TYR A 60 7.58 -1.14 -4.09
CA TYR A 60 6.18 -0.76 -4.15
C TYR A 60 5.22 -1.86 -4.57
N ALA A 61 5.68 -2.87 -5.28
CA ALA A 61 4.80 -3.93 -5.75
C ALA A 61 4.66 -5.05 -4.71
N TYR A 62 3.56 -5.76 -4.79
CA TYR A 62 3.30 -6.93 -3.95
C TYR A 62 2.61 -8.01 -4.78
N PRO A 63 2.74 -9.29 -4.39
CA PRO A 63 2.04 -10.36 -5.07
C PRO A 63 0.53 -10.16 -5.01
N SER A 64 -0.15 -10.33 -6.14
CA SER A 64 -1.62 -10.19 -6.16
C SER A 64 -2.27 -11.26 -5.31
N PRO A 65 -3.09 -10.88 -4.32
CA PRO A 65 -3.85 -11.87 -3.54
C PRO A 65 -4.88 -12.62 -4.39
N ASP A 66 -5.39 -12.00 -5.46
CA ASP A 66 -6.47 -12.53 -6.27
C ASP A 66 -5.99 -13.23 -7.55
N LYS A 67 -4.82 -12.86 -8.06
CA LYS A 67 -4.32 -13.34 -9.35
C LYS A 67 -2.93 -13.93 -9.21
N PRO A 68 -2.81 -15.24 -9.01
CA PRO A 68 -1.50 -15.89 -8.87
C PRO A 68 -0.58 -15.59 -10.06
N GLY A 69 0.70 -15.38 -9.79
CA GLY A 69 1.70 -15.11 -10.82
C GLY A 69 1.77 -13.64 -11.27
N TYR A 70 1.01 -12.75 -10.64
CA TYR A 70 1.05 -11.32 -10.94
C TYR A 70 1.46 -10.49 -9.73
N LEU A 71 2.12 -9.37 -10.00
CA LEU A 71 2.43 -8.35 -9.01
C LEU A 71 1.50 -7.16 -9.21
N VAL A 72 1.06 -6.58 -8.12
CA VAL A 72 0.27 -5.34 -8.13
C VAL A 72 1.19 -4.16 -7.90
N TYR A 73 1.14 -3.19 -8.78
CA TYR A 73 1.84 -1.92 -8.65
C TYR A 73 0.82 -0.79 -8.69
N GLU A 74 0.60 -0.15 -7.55
CA GLU A 74 -0.33 0.98 -7.46
C GLU A 74 0.35 2.25 -7.94
N VAL A 75 -0.36 3.05 -8.74
CA VAL A 75 0.23 4.23 -9.38
C VAL A 75 -0.12 5.52 -8.65
N ASP A 76 -1.01 5.47 -7.67
CA ASP A 76 -1.44 6.62 -6.89
C ASP A 76 -0.74 6.67 -5.53
N ASN A 77 -1.24 7.53 -4.64
CA ASN A 77 -0.68 7.66 -3.29
C ASN A 77 -0.74 6.37 -2.47
N GLY A 78 -1.60 5.43 -2.83
CA GLY A 78 -1.73 4.16 -2.11
C GLY A 78 -0.42 3.40 -1.95
N ARG A 79 0.50 3.54 -2.92
CA ARG A 79 1.80 2.87 -2.84
C ARG A 79 2.69 3.36 -1.70
N PHE A 80 2.36 4.49 -1.08
CA PHE A 80 3.12 5.06 0.04
C PHE A 80 2.51 4.77 1.41
N MET A 81 1.42 3.98 1.48
CA MET A 81 0.83 3.64 2.77
C MET A 81 1.78 2.80 3.60
N ASN A 82 2.00 3.24 4.83
CA ASN A 82 2.87 2.55 5.77
C ASN A 82 2.13 1.39 6.46
N HIS A 83 2.91 0.37 6.84
CA HIS A 83 2.44 -0.73 7.68
C HIS A 83 2.27 -0.27 9.12
N SER A 84 1.23 -0.77 9.78
CA SER A 84 1.03 -0.65 11.21
C SER A 84 0.43 -1.96 11.74
N ASP A 85 0.82 -2.35 12.94
CA ASP A 85 0.18 -3.48 13.64
C ASP A 85 -1.17 -3.08 14.23
N THR A 86 -1.45 -1.78 14.29
CA THR A 86 -2.74 -1.21 14.72
C THR A 86 -3.29 -0.28 13.66
N PRO A 87 -3.59 -0.80 12.46
CA PRO A 87 -3.97 0.05 11.33
C PRO A 87 -5.36 0.65 11.51
N ASN A 88 -5.61 1.76 10.82
CA ASN A 88 -6.94 2.36 10.75
C ASN A 88 -7.70 1.97 9.48
N THR A 89 -7.18 0.99 8.73
CA THR A 89 -7.86 0.43 7.56
C THR A 89 -7.90 -1.09 7.63
N ASP A 90 -8.84 -1.68 6.91
CA ASP A 90 -9.03 -3.12 6.82
C ASP A 90 -9.04 -3.53 5.34
N PHE A 91 -8.06 -4.34 4.95
CA PHE A 91 -7.93 -4.93 3.61
C PHE A 91 -8.10 -6.45 3.65
N SER A 92 -8.67 -7.01 4.70
CA SER A 92 -8.88 -8.46 4.79
C SER A 92 -9.75 -8.99 3.66
N ALA A 93 -10.69 -8.19 3.18
CA ALA A 93 -11.36 -8.42 1.90
C ALA A 93 -10.64 -7.59 0.84
N TYR A 94 -9.70 -8.17 0.15
CA TYR A 94 -8.83 -7.43 -0.78
C TYR A 94 -9.59 -6.68 -1.87
N GLY A 95 -10.79 -7.12 -2.22
CA GLY A 95 -11.62 -6.41 -3.19
C GLY A 95 -12.00 -4.98 -2.79
N GLY A 96 -11.84 -4.60 -1.53
CA GLY A 96 -12.11 -3.24 -1.07
C GLY A 96 -11.53 -2.97 0.31
N GLY A 97 -10.73 -1.93 0.44
CA GLY A 97 -10.21 -1.44 1.72
C GLY A 97 -11.19 -0.49 2.37
N ARG A 98 -11.41 -0.64 3.68
CA ARG A 98 -12.35 0.18 4.46
C ARG A 98 -11.69 0.78 5.68
N ALA A 99 -12.17 1.94 6.10
CA ALA A 99 -11.77 2.53 7.37
C ALA A 99 -12.33 1.72 8.53
N THR A 100 -11.50 1.44 9.53
CA THR A 100 -11.92 0.67 10.74
C THR A 100 -12.52 1.57 11.80
N ARG A 101 -12.29 2.88 11.71
CA ARG A 101 -12.80 3.90 12.62
C ARG A 101 -12.92 5.21 11.86
N ASP A 102 -13.49 6.23 12.49
CA ASP A 102 -13.46 7.58 11.95
C ASP A 102 -12.01 8.06 11.90
N ILE A 103 -11.64 8.66 10.78
CA ILE A 103 -10.30 9.19 10.55
C ILE A 103 -10.42 10.69 10.31
N ALA A 104 -9.70 11.47 11.09
CA ALA A 104 -9.71 12.93 10.95
C ALA A 104 -8.86 13.38 9.76
N ALA A 105 -9.18 14.53 9.18
CA ALA A 105 -8.31 15.19 8.23
C ALA A 105 -6.92 15.41 8.87
N GLY A 106 -5.85 15.10 8.13
CA GLY A 106 -4.49 15.19 8.63
C GLY A 106 -3.98 13.94 9.34
N GLU A 107 -4.83 12.94 9.55
CA GLU A 107 -4.43 11.68 10.15
C GLU A 107 -3.81 10.75 9.10
N GLU A 108 -2.75 10.03 9.46
CA GLU A 108 -2.11 9.08 8.54
C GLU A 108 -2.99 7.85 8.34
N LEU A 109 -3.15 7.44 7.08
CA LEU A 109 -3.78 6.17 6.71
C LEU A 109 -2.74 5.08 6.79
N THR A 110 -3.01 4.03 7.55
CA THR A 110 -2.12 2.88 7.72
C THR A 110 -2.86 1.59 7.42
N CYS A 111 -2.12 0.57 6.99
CA CYS A 111 -2.67 -0.75 6.71
C CYS A 111 -1.78 -1.83 7.30
N SER A 112 -2.31 -3.02 7.46
CA SER A 112 -1.50 -4.18 7.79
C SER A 112 -1.09 -4.87 6.48
N TYR A 113 0.19 -4.91 6.19
CA TYR A 113 0.70 -5.62 5.02
C TYR A 113 0.43 -7.12 5.09
N HIS A 114 0.23 -7.65 6.31
CA HIS A 114 -0.12 -9.06 6.51
C HIS A 114 -1.46 -9.44 5.89
N GLU A 115 -2.34 -8.49 5.67
CA GLU A 115 -3.67 -8.74 5.08
C GLU A 115 -3.62 -9.05 3.59
N PHE A 116 -2.58 -8.60 2.89
CA PHE A 116 -2.47 -8.78 1.44
C PHE A 116 -1.07 -9.15 0.96
N TYR A 117 -0.08 -9.17 1.83
CA TYR A 117 1.30 -9.53 1.49
C TYR A 117 1.70 -10.74 2.32
N GLU A 118 1.46 -11.94 1.80
CA GLU A 118 1.83 -13.18 2.46
C GLU A 118 3.35 -13.25 2.64
N GLY A 119 3.79 -13.63 3.83
CA GLY A 119 5.21 -13.74 4.14
C GLY A 119 5.91 -12.41 4.37
N PHE A 120 5.15 -11.31 4.49
CA PHE A 120 5.73 -10.02 4.81
C PHE A 120 6.44 -10.05 6.16
N GLU A 121 7.67 -9.55 6.18
CA GLU A 121 8.47 -9.37 7.40
C GLU A 121 9.06 -7.96 7.41
N LEU A 122 9.07 -7.33 8.60
CA LEU A 122 9.79 -6.07 8.77
C LEU A 122 11.28 -6.35 8.82
N VAL A 123 12.04 -5.63 8.00
CA VAL A 123 13.50 -5.72 7.98
C VAL A 123 14.04 -4.63 8.90
N PRO A 124 14.74 -4.99 10.00
CA PRO A 124 15.31 -3.99 10.90
C PRO A 124 16.52 -3.29 10.30
N GLY A 125 16.87 -2.14 10.87
CA GLY A 125 18.06 -1.39 10.50
C GLY A 125 17.88 -0.42 9.33
N PRO A 126 18.99 0.08 8.77
CA PRO A 126 18.94 1.07 7.69
C PRO A 126 18.19 0.58 6.45
N GLU A 127 18.27 -0.69 6.17
CA GLU A 127 17.60 -1.33 5.04
C GLU A 127 16.09 -1.27 5.17
N ALA A 128 15.56 -1.19 6.39
CA ALA A 128 14.12 -1.07 6.61
C ALA A 128 13.57 0.22 6.01
N ALA A 129 14.29 1.32 6.12
CA ALA A 129 13.91 2.59 5.50
C ALA A 129 13.91 2.50 3.98
N THR A 130 14.83 1.74 3.41
CA THR A 130 14.92 1.50 1.97
C THR A 130 13.84 0.54 1.50
N ALA A 131 13.52 -0.46 2.31
CA ALA A 131 12.50 -1.44 1.98
C ALA A 131 11.12 -0.79 1.80
N GLY A 132 10.79 0.27 2.56
CA GLY A 132 9.58 1.08 2.36
C GLY A 132 8.27 0.33 2.52
N ARG A 133 8.29 -0.80 3.16
CA ARG A 133 7.12 -1.67 3.18
C ARG A 133 7.09 -2.58 4.39
#